data_ee9bbb674434e8eb95fa5de3ee8f9bb3
#
_entry.id   ee9bbb674434e8eb95fa5de3ee8f9bb3
#
_cell.length_a   1.000
_cell.length_b   1.000
_cell.length_c   1.000
_cell.angle_alpha   90.00
_cell.angle_beta   90.00
_cell.angle_gamma   90.00
#
_symmetry.space_group_name_H-M   'P 1'
#
loop_
_entity.id
_entity.type
_entity.pdbx_description
1 polymer ?
#
loop_
_entity_poly.entity_id
_entity_poly.type
_entity_poly.pdbx_seq_one_letter_code
_entity_poly.pdbx_strand_id
1 'polypeptide(L)'
;MEAKKSKNRILTLFGSGETSPHMAKNYRHIIDGLSHDLQKNLLLDTPFGFQENNMILSKKIQDYFASKINLKLKSLKLTSEESYSNEHTALLSNADFIFSGPGSPTYASKIWLKHNLGDVLKNKLKSGVVMAFASAAALTLGRYVIPVYEIYKVGDLQGLNEGLNVLDFLGKDTVIVPHFNNQEGGDHDTSHCFIGKKRFNNLIDGLDVITIGIDEHTSLTFDLDKSIMNVKGLGNVYFISREGEILLKNGDSMDIKNINSNYIPKLVEKKEDLVIENDPVIDYVNIDIESLLEIRSVARNSKMYEISDKIRDLLIKYGIEIEDKESITSWKKLD
;
A
#
# COMPACT_ATOMS: atom_id res chain seq x y z
N MET A 1 32.20 17.62 -18.10
CA MET A 1 30.75 17.34 -18.17
C MET A 1 30.43 16.49 -16.93
N GLU A 2 29.86 17.07 -15.87
CA GLU A 2 29.35 16.29 -14.76
C GLU A 2 28.21 15.39 -15.27
N ALA A 3 28.35 14.10 -15.07
CA ALA A 3 27.30 13.14 -15.40
C ALA A 3 26.04 13.58 -14.62
N LYS A 4 24.96 13.90 -15.34
CA LYS A 4 23.66 14.22 -14.79
C LYS A 4 23.28 13.05 -13.86
N LYS A 5 23.37 13.23 -12.53
CA LYS A 5 22.96 12.22 -11.57
C LYS A 5 21.55 11.76 -11.96
N SER A 6 21.38 10.47 -12.20
CA SER A 6 20.08 9.87 -12.49
C SER A 6 19.16 10.20 -11.32
N LYS A 7 17.98 10.69 -11.60
CA LYS A 7 16.99 11.04 -10.59
C LYS A 7 16.16 9.79 -10.30
N ASN A 8 15.88 9.52 -9.02
CA ASN A 8 15.01 8.39 -8.65
C ASN A 8 13.59 8.90 -8.41
N ARG A 9 12.85 9.21 -9.49
CA ARG A 9 11.46 9.68 -9.42
C ARG A 9 10.51 8.50 -9.26
N ILE A 10 10.41 8.00 -8.03
CA ILE A 10 9.65 6.79 -7.71
C ILE A 10 8.52 7.13 -6.74
N LEU A 11 7.30 6.73 -7.08
CA LEU A 11 6.14 6.78 -6.22
C LEU A 11 5.54 5.39 -6.07
N THR A 12 5.44 4.89 -4.84
CA THR A 12 4.80 3.61 -4.54
C THR A 12 3.54 3.84 -3.71
N LEU A 13 2.43 3.25 -4.15
CA LEU A 13 1.16 3.23 -3.45
C LEU A 13 0.92 1.82 -2.90
N PHE A 14 0.48 1.71 -1.64
CA PHE A 14 0.13 0.43 -1.02
C PHE A 14 -1.36 0.38 -0.71
N GLY A 15 -2.01 -0.73 -1.05
CA GLY A 15 -3.39 -0.98 -0.66
C GLY A 15 -3.53 -1.23 0.83
N SER A 16 -2.62 -2.04 1.40
CA SER A 16 -2.41 -2.25 2.84
C SER A 16 -1.14 -3.06 3.08
N GLY A 17 -0.86 -3.40 4.36
CA GLY A 17 0.23 -4.30 4.73
C GLY A 17 1.61 -3.73 4.51
N GLU A 18 1.76 -2.42 4.38
CA GLU A 18 3.01 -1.69 4.10
C GLU A 18 4.10 -1.92 5.15
N THR A 19 3.75 -2.37 6.35
CA THR A 19 4.69 -2.77 7.41
C THR A 19 4.73 -4.28 7.62
N SER A 20 4.17 -5.07 6.71
CA SER A 20 4.25 -6.53 6.78
C SER A 20 5.63 -7.04 6.36
N PRO A 21 6.07 -8.22 6.85
CA PRO A 21 7.34 -8.84 6.43
C PRO A 21 7.42 -9.05 4.92
N HIS A 22 6.31 -9.39 4.29
CA HIS A 22 6.22 -9.59 2.84
C HIS A 22 6.57 -8.31 2.07
N MET A 23 6.04 -7.15 2.50
CA MET A 23 6.31 -5.87 1.83
C MET A 23 7.73 -5.33 2.06
N ALA A 24 8.46 -5.81 3.06
CA ALA A 24 9.86 -5.44 3.25
C ALA A 24 10.74 -5.77 2.03
N LYS A 25 10.41 -6.86 1.30
CA LYS A 25 11.11 -7.21 0.05
C LYS A 25 10.88 -6.16 -1.04
N ASN A 26 9.65 -5.61 -1.14
CA ASN A 26 9.31 -4.59 -2.13
C ASN A 26 10.09 -3.30 -1.89
N TYR A 27 10.17 -2.85 -0.63
CA TYR A 27 10.99 -1.68 -0.29
C TYR A 27 12.47 -1.92 -0.62
N ARG A 28 13.03 -3.07 -0.23
CA ARG A 28 14.44 -3.39 -0.53
C ARG A 28 14.69 -3.41 -2.03
N HIS A 29 13.83 -4.04 -2.82
CA HIS A 29 13.95 -4.06 -4.27
C HIS A 29 13.95 -2.64 -4.88
N ILE A 30 13.11 -1.73 -4.38
CA ILE A 30 13.11 -0.33 -4.80
C ILE A 30 14.43 0.34 -4.40
N ILE A 31 14.85 0.21 -3.15
CA ILE A 31 16.04 0.87 -2.61
C ILE A 31 17.32 0.38 -3.28
N ASP A 32 17.45 -0.93 -3.48
CA ASP A 32 18.62 -1.55 -4.14
C ASP A 32 18.77 -1.10 -5.61
N GLY A 33 17.66 -0.71 -6.25
CA GLY A 33 17.65 -0.17 -7.60
C GLY A 33 17.96 1.33 -7.71
N LEU A 34 18.19 2.03 -6.60
CA LEU A 34 18.43 3.47 -6.61
C LEU A 34 19.87 3.82 -7.01
N SER A 35 20.01 5.00 -7.60
CA SER A 35 21.32 5.54 -8.02
C SER A 35 22.14 6.18 -6.90
N HIS A 36 21.57 6.34 -5.71
CA HIS A 36 22.22 6.94 -4.54
C HIS A 36 21.58 6.48 -3.22
N ASP A 37 22.33 6.61 -2.14
CA ASP A 37 21.86 6.27 -0.79
C ASP A 37 20.83 7.28 -0.28
N LEU A 38 19.85 6.78 0.48
CA LEU A 38 18.82 7.56 1.12
C LEU A 38 19.29 8.01 2.52
N GLN A 39 19.59 9.30 2.68
CA GLN A 39 20.17 9.86 3.92
C GLN A 39 19.12 10.58 4.78
N LYS A 40 18.20 11.32 4.14
CA LYS A 40 17.21 12.19 4.80
C LYS A 40 15.82 11.64 4.56
N ASN A 41 15.38 10.75 5.43
CA ASN A 41 14.15 10.00 5.26
C ASN A 41 13.10 10.46 6.25
N LEU A 42 11.90 10.75 5.78
CA LEU A 42 10.80 11.29 6.57
C LEU A 42 9.64 10.32 6.70
N LEU A 43 9.03 10.32 7.89
CA LEU A 43 7.69 9.81 8.15
C LEU A 43 6.74 10.98 8.26
N LEU A 44 5.74 11.07 7.36
CA LEU A 44 4.60 11.97 7.50
C LEU A 44 3.55 11.27 8.36
N ASP A 45 3.48 11.63 9.61
CA ASP A 45 2.63 11.03 10.64
C ASP A 45 1.24 11.69 10.78
N THR A 46 0.95 12.64 9.91
CA THR A 46 -0.33 13.36 9.88
C THR A 46 -1.57 12.47 9.83
N PRO A 47 -1.63 11.36 9.02
CA PRO A 47 -2.85 10.57 8.92
C PRO A 47 -3.38 10.01 10.23
N PHE A 48 -2.50 9.74 11.20
CA PHE A 48 -2.83 9.29 12.55
C PHE A 48 -2.53 10.33 13.64
N GLY A 49 -2.23 11.56 13.25
CA GLY A 49 -1.81 12.65 14.16
C GLY A 49 -2.84 13.01 15.22
N PHE A 50 -4.13 12.79 14.95
CA PHE A 50 -5.23 13.04 15.88
C PHE A 50 -5.32 11.99 17.02
N GLN A 51 -4.63 10.86 16.91
CA GLN A 51 -4.69 9.79 17.90
C GLN A 51 -3.80 10.11 19.10
N GLU A 52 -4.27 9.85 20.32
CA GLU A 52 -3.50 10.07 21.56
C GLU A 52 -2.18 9.30 21.57
N ASN A 53 -2.15 8.13 20.93
CA ASN A 53 -0.98 7.26 20.83
C ASN A 53 -0.12 7.49 19.58
N ASN A 54 -0.28 8.62 18.89
CA ASN A 54 0.40 8.90 17.62
C ASN A 54 1.93 8.73 17.71
N MET A 55 2.55 9.13 18.82
CA MET A 55 3.99 8.97 19.03
C MET A 55 4.41 7.48 19.10
N ILE A 56 3.57 6.61 19.68
CA ILE A 56 3.81 5.17 19.74
C ILE A 56 3.71 4.57 18.34
N LEU A 57 2.73 5.01 17.54
CA LEU A 57 2.58 4.58 16.16
C LEU A 57 3.77 5.02 15.30
N SER A 58 4.18 6.28 15.40
CA SER A 58 5.37 6.80 14.72
C SER A 58 6.60 5.95 15.07
N LYS A 59 6.80 5.63 16.35
CA LYS A 59 7.91 4.80 16.79
C LYS A 59 7.88 3.39 16.22
N LYS A 60 6.72 2.72 16.20
CA LYS A 60 6.55 1.40 15.60
C LYS A 60 6.93 1.39 14.12
N ILE A 61 6.48 2.40 13.36
CA ILE A 61 6.82 2.54 11.94
C ILE A 61 8.34 2.75 11.77
N GLN A 62 8.93 3.67 12.55
CA GLN A 62 10.36 3.91 12.52
C GLN A 62 11.18 2.65 12.83
N ASP A 63 10.77 1.86 13.83
CA ASP A 63 11.45 0.62 14.22
C ASP A 63 11.33 -0.45 13.13
N TYR A 64 10.17 -0.56 12.46
CA TYR A 64 9.99 -1.43 11.32
C TYR A 64 10.97 -1.06 10.18
N PHE A 65 10.99 0.21 9.77
CA PHE A 65 11.88 0.65 8.69
C PHE A 65 13.37 0.46 9.06
N ALA A 66 13.75 0.76 10.31
CA ALA A 66 15.10 0.57 10.76
C ALA A 66 15.52 -0.91 10.80
N SER A 67 14.64 -1.80 11.30
CA SER A 67 14.98 -3.22 11.51
C SER A 67 14.79 -4.09 10.26
N LYS A 68 13.79 -3.80 9.43
CA LYS A 68 13.44 -4.66 8.28
C LYS A 68 13.96 -4.13 6.94
N ILE A 69 14.16 -2.83 6.82
CA ILE A 69 14.51 -2.16 5.56
C ILE A 69 15.89 -1.48 5.64
N ASN A 70 16.48 -1.41 6.86
CA ASN A 70 17.73 -0.68 7.15
C ASN A 70 17.63 0.82 6.76
N LEU A 71 16.47 1.43 6.97
CA LEU A 71 16.20 2.83 6.65
C LEU A 71 15.72 3.57 7.91
N LYS A 72 16.47 4.58 8.36
CA LYS A 72 16.07 5.39 9.52
C LYS A 72 15.18 6.53 9.07
N LEU A 73 13.93 6.56 9.57
CA LEU A 73 12.98 7.63 9.32
C LEU A 73 13.00 8.66 10.46
N LYS A 74 12.94 9.95 10.12
CA LYS A 74 12.62 11.04 11.05
C LYS A 74 11.13 11.34 10.95
N SER A 75 10.38 11.30 12.08
CA SER A 75 8.98 11.75 12.12
C SER A 75 8.92 13.26 11.86
N LEU A 76 8.02 13.67 10.97
CA LEU A 76 7.80 15.09 10.65
C LEU A 76 7.08 15.82 11.79
N LYS A 77 6.26 15.09 12.59
CA LYS A 77 5.45 15.66 13.69
C LYS A 77 4.46 16.73 13.24
N LEU A 78 4.00 16.67 12.01
CA LEU A 78 2.90 17.49 11.52
C LEU A 78 1.57 16.81 11.89
N THR A 79 1.21 16.88 13.16
CA THR A 79 0.07 16.16 13.73
C THR A 79 -1.20 17.00 13.87
N SER A 80 -1.12 18.32 13.69
CA SER A 80 -2.29 19.22 13.65
C SER A 80 -2.06 20.38 12.68
N GLU A 81 -3.11 21.14 12.38
CA GLU A 81 -3.01 22.31 11.50
C GLU A 81 -2.07 23.38 12.05
N GLU A 82 -2.03 23.54 13.36
CA GLU A 82 -1.24 24.56 14.06
C GLU A 82 0.23 24.16 14.21
N SER A 83 0.56 22.86 14.04
CA SER A 83 1.92 22.36 14.23
C SER A 83 2.86 22.69 13.08
N TYR A 84 2.38 23.21 11.94
CA TYR A 84 3.22 23.53 10.79
C TYR A 84 4.18 24.70 11.07
N SER A 85 5.43 24.53 10.68
CA SER A 85 6.49 25.50 10.90
C SER A 85 7.53 25.52 9.78
N ASN A 86 8.43 26.47 9.80
CA ASN A 86 9.55 26.55 8.87
C ASN A 86 10.48 25.33 8.95
N GLU A 87 10.55 24.65 10.11
CA GLU A 87 11.32 23.41 10.24
C GLU A 87 10.74 22.30 9.36
N HIS A 88 9.42 22.17 9.29
CA HIS A 88 8.75 21.19 8.43
C HIS A 88 9.08 21.44 6.96
N THR A 89 9.03 22.73 6.53
CA THR A 89 9.43 23.11 5.17
C THR A 89 10.87 22.73 4.88
N ALA A 90 11.80 22.99 5.79
CA ALA A 90 13.20 22.66 5.63
C ALA A 90 13.44 21.13 5.59
N LEU A 91 12.75 20.34 6.42
CA LEU A 91 12.83 18.90 6.41
C LEU A 91 12.32 18.33 5.09
N LEU A 92 11.12 18.74 4.64
CA LEU A 92 10.53 18.31 3.38
C LEU A 92 11.41 18.66 2.18
N SER A 93 11.96 19.88 2.14
CA SER A 93 12.83 20.34 1.05
C SER A 93 14.08 19.48 0.90
N ASN A 94 14.61 18.96 2.01
CA ASN A 94 15.83 18.15 2.03
C ASN A 94 15.58 16.62 1.99
N ALA A 95 14.35 16.16 1.94
CA ALA A 95 14.04 14.74 1.98
C ALA A 95 14.53 14.00 0.73
N ASP A 96 15.08 12.79 0.92
CA ASP A 96 15.44 11.81 -0.11
C ASP A 96 14.38 10.72 -0.24
N PHE A 97 13.76 10.37 0.90
CA PHE A 97 12.67 9.40 0.98
C PHE A 97 11.54 9.94 1.87
N ILE A 98 10.30 9.73 1.44
CA ILE A 98 9.10 10.13 2.18
C ILE A 98 8.17 8.92 2.31
N PHE A 99 7.81 8.56 3.54
CA PHE A 99 6.79 7.56 3.83
C PHE A 99 5.61 8.18 4.56
N SER A 100 4.40 7.74 4.23
CA SER A 100 3.19 7.99 5.00
C SER A 100 2.25 6.78 4.94
N GLY A 101 1.51 6.52 6.01
CA GLY A 101 0.77 5.28 6.20
C GLY A 101 -0.70 5.46 6.59
N PRO A 102 -1.22 4.51 7.39
CA PRO A 102 -2.63 4.44 7.73
C PRO A 102 -3.09 5.59 8.63
N GLY A 103 -4.41 5.76 8.75
CA GLY A 103 -5.07 6.75 9.59
C GLY A 103 -6.34 7.29 8.96
N SER A 104 -6.60 8.60 9.10
CA SER A 104 -7.75 9.26 8.47
C SER A 104 -7.33 10.00 7.21
N PRO A 105 -7.88 9.65 6.04
CA PRO A 105 -7.61 10.39 4.81
C PRO A 105 -8.16 11.82 4.85
N THR A 106 -9.32 12.03 5.43
CA THR A 106 -9.95 13.34 5.57
C THR A 106 -9.11 14.27 6.47
N TYR A 107 -8.65 13.74 7.61
CA TYR A 107 -7.79 14.49 8.52
C TYR A 107 -6.48 14.90 7.85
N ALA A 108 -5.83 13.95 7.17
CA ALA A 108 -4.56 14.21 6.50
C ALA A 108 -4.72 15.20 5.35
N SER A 109 -5.71 15.00 4.45
CA SER A 109 -5.92 15.90 3.30
C SER A 109 -6.22 17.32 3.74
N LYS A 110 -7.04 17.51 4.77
CA LYS A 110 -7.36 18.85 5.32
C LYS A 110 -6.10 19.61 5.75
N ILE A 111 -5.21 18.97 6.53
CA ILE A 111 -3.97 19.59 6.99
C ILE A 111 -3.01 19.83 5.83
N TRP A 112 -2.86 18.84 4.96
CA TRP A 112 -1.91 18.91 3.87
C TRP A 112 -2.29 19.92 2.79
N LEU A 113 -3.59 20.07 2.49
CA LEU A 113 -4.08 21.11 1.59
C LEU A 113 -3.85 22.51 2.16
N LYS A 114 -4.15 22.72 3.45
CA LYS A 114 -3.95 24.00 4.12
C LYS A 114 -2.50 24.51 4.02
N HIS A 115 -1.53 23.60 4.00
CA HIS A 115 -0.10 23.90 3.95
C HIS A 115 0.54 23.63 2.58
N ASN A 116 -0.25 23.48 1.52
CA ASN A 116 0.21 23.24 0.14
C ASN A 116 1.16 22.05 -0.02
N LEU A 117 1.00 20.99 0.79
CA LEU A 117 1.86 19.81 0.70
C LEU A 117 1.72 19.12 -0.66
N GLY A 118 0.59 19.23 -1.33
CA GLY A 118 0.40 18.71 -2.68
C GLY A 118 1.47 19.19 -3.66
N ASP A 119 1.69 20.50 -3.70
CA ASP A 119 2.71 21.09 -4.57
C ASP A 119 4.13 20.76 -4.09
N VAL A 120 4.35 20.70 -2.78
CA VAL A 120 5.63 20.27 -2.21
C VAL A 120 5.95 18.84 -2.65
N LEU A 121 5.03 17.89 -2.51
CA LEU A 121 5.21 16.49 -2.89
C LEU A 121 5.41 16.33 -4.41
N LYS A 122 4.61 17.03 -5.24
CA LYS A 122 4.82 17.06 -6.71
C LYS A 122 6.22 17.53 -7.08
N ASN A 123 6.68 18.63 -6.48
CA ASN A 123 8.01 19.15 -6.74
C ASN A 123 9.11 18.20 -6.25
N LYS A 124 8.92 17.55 -5.10
CA LYS A 124 9.84 16.54 -4.59
C LYS A 124 9.93 15.33 -5.54
N LEU A 125 8.80 14.82 -6.03
CA LEU A 125 8.76 13.74 -7.01
C LEU A 125 9.50 14.14 -8.30
N LYS A 126 9.24 15.33 -8.84
CA LYS A 126 9.94 15.88 -10.02
C LYS A 126 11.45 16.05 -9.79
N SER A 127 11.88 16.32 -8.57
CA SER A 127 13.31 16.49 -8.22
C SER A 127 14.07 15.19 -8.00
N GLY A 128 13.38 14.06 -7.92
CA GLY A 128 13.99 12.74 -7.77
C GLY A 128 13.97 12.21 -6.35
N VAL A 129 12.86 12.36 -5.64
CA VAL A 129 12.61 11.79 -4.32
C VAL A 129 11.82 10.50 -4.45
N VAL A 130 12.16 9.51 -3.64
CA VAL A 130 11.42 8.26 -3.52
C VAL A 130 10.29 8.46 -2.51
N MET A 131 9.07 8.12 -2.90
CA MET A 131 7.90 8.26 -2.04
C MET A 131 7.12 6.96 -1.95
N ALA A 132 6.64 6.65 -0.73
CA ALA A 132 5.83 5.47 -0.44
C ALA A 132 4.63 5.88 0.42
N PHE A 133 3.43 5.70 -0.09
CA PHE A 133 2.18 6.09 0.57
C PHE A 133 1.25 4.89 0.69
N ALA A 134 0.67 4.68 1.87
CA ALA A 134 -0.15 3.52 2.16
C ALA A 134 -1.51 3.91 2.72
N SER A 135 -2.56 3.12 2.39
CA SER A 135 -3.89 3.23 2.98
C SER A 135 -4.41 4.68 2.96
N ALA A 136 -4.72 5.27 4.12
CA ALA A 136 -5.24 6.64 4.24
C ALA A 136 -4.36 7.69 3.54
N ALA A 137 -3.04 7.56 3.65
CA ALA A 137 -2.12 8.48 2.98
C ALA A 137 -2.16 8.33 1.45
N ALA A 138 -2.31 7.10 0.92
CA ALA A 138 -2.43 6.89 -0.52
C ALA A 138 -3.69 7.55 -1.10
N LEU A 139 -4.83 7.46 -0.41
CA LEU A 139 -6.09 8.12 -0.79
C LEU A 139 -5.90 9.61 -1.07
N THR A 140 -5.08 10.29 -0.24
CA THR A 140 -4.90 11.75 -0.33
C THR A 140 -4.18 12.22 -1.59
N LEU A 141 -3.44 11.32 -2.28
CA LEU A 141 -2.63 11.70 -3.44
C LEU A 141 -3.44 11.87 -4.73
N GLY A 142 -4.67 11.36 -4.77
CA GLY A 142 -5.61 11.58 -5.87
C GLY A 142 -6.07 13.04 -6.00
N ARG A 143 -6.80 13.34 -7.06
CA ARG A 143 -7.55 14.60 -7.19
C ARG A 143 -8.70 14.65 -6.20
N TYR A 144 -9.32 13.50 -5.95
CA TYR A 144 -10.44 13.33 -5.03
C TYR A 144 -10.11 12.29 -3.97
N VAL A 145 -10.62 12.50 -2.77
CA VAL A 145 -10.42 11.66 -1.57
C VAL A 145 -11.77 11.16 -1.08
N ILE A 146 -11.86 9.86 -0.85
CA ILE A 146 -13.03 9.25 -0.22
C ILE A 146 -13.02 9.57 1.27
N PRO A 147 -14.08 10.18 1.84
CA PRO A 147 -14.21 10.41 3.28
C PRO A 147 -14.63 9.10 3.98
N VAL A 148 -13.68 8.16 4.08
CA VAL A 148 -13.95 6.77 4.46
C VAL A 148 -14.62 6.65 5.83
N TYR A 149 -14.11 7.34 6.84
CA TYR A 149 -14.63 7.21 8.20
C TYR A 149 -15.99 7.87 8.35
N GLU A 150 -16.23 8.97 7.66
CA GLU A 150 -17.49 9.68 7.65
C GLU A 150 -18.59 8.78 7.05
N ILE A 151 -18.28 8.08 5.96
CA ILE A 151 -19.20 7.14 5.31
C ILE A 151 -19.35 5.85 6.12
N TYR A 152 -18.23 5.23 6.49
CA TYR A 152 -18.23 3.88 7.06
C TYR A 152 -18.58 3.85 8.56
N LYS A 153 -18.07 4.81 9.34
CA LYS A 153 -18.27 4.84 10.80
C LYS A 153 -19.41 5.74 11.25
N VAL A 154 -19.66 6.84 10.54
CA VAL A 154 -20.67 7.83 10.91
C VAL A 154 -21.95 7.65 10.09
N GLY A 155 -21.86 7.07 8.88
CA GLY A 155 -23.00 6.92 7.98
C GLY A 155 -23.33 8.20 7.21
N ASP A 156 -22.42 9.17 7.20
CA ASP A 156 -22.60 10.43 6.47
C ASP A 156 -22.21 10.24 4.99
N LEU A 157 -23.21 10.39 4.11
CA LEU A 157 -23.04 10.22 2.66
C LEU A 157 -22.53 11.51 2.01
N GLN A 158 -21.46 12.10 2.55
CA GLN A 158 -20.78 13.21 1.92
C GLN A 158 -20.26 12.82 0.53
N GLY A 159 -20.07 13.81 -0.33
CA GLY A 159 -19.35 13.64 -1.60
C GLY A 159 -17.85 13.41 -1.39
N LEU A 160 -17.11 13.29 -2.48
CA LEU A 160 -15.66 13.20 -2.44
C LEU A 160 -15.07 14.53 -1.94
N ASN A 161 -14.03 14.44 -1.12
CA ASN A 161 -13.24 15.58 -0.68
C ASN A 161 -12.16 15.92 -1.73
N GLU A 162 -11.61 17.14 -1.66
CA GLU A 162 -10.44 17.50 -2.44
C GLU A 162 -9.19 16.76 -1.95
N GLY A 163 -8.38 16.30 -2.91
CA GLY A 163 -7.09 15.65 -2.67
C GLY A 163 -5.91 16.51 -3.14
N LEU A 164 -4.71 15.99 -2.94
CA LEU A 164 -3.46 16.68 -3.25
C LEU A 164 -3.10 16.69 -4.73
N ASN A 165 -3.79 15.88 -5.53
CA ASN A 165 -3.55 15.73 -6.97
C ASN A 165 -2.08 15.49 -7.33
N VAL A 166 -1.38 14.65 -6.59
CA VAL A 166 0.04 14.34 -6.85
C VAL A 166 0.22 13.49 -8.11
N LEU A 167 -0.82 12.76 -8.51
CA LEU A 167 -0.82 11.93 -9.72
C LEU A 167 -1.22 12.71 -10.99
N ASP A 168 -1.09 14.05 -11.01
CA ASP A 168 -1.37 14.90 -12.19
C ASP A 168 -0.59 14.49 -13.45
N PHE A 169 0.54 13.79 -13.29
CA PHE A 169 1.32 13.23 -14.40
C PHE A 169 0.58 12.15 -15.20
N LEU A 170 -0.52 11.62 -14.70
CA LEU A 170 -1.39 10.68 -15.43
C LEU A 170 -2.30 11.39 -16.46
N GLY A 171 -2.39 12.73 -16.42
CA GLY A 171 -3.16 13.53 -17.37
C GLY A 171 -4.68 13.47 -17.22
N LYS A 172 -5.20 12.77 -16.20
CA LYS A 172 -6.61 12.71 -15.80
C LYS A 172 -6.74 12.84 -14.29
N ASP A 173 -7.89 13.29 -13.83
CA ASP A 173 -8.24 13.29 -12.41
C ASP A 173 -8.31 11.86 -11.88
N THR A 174 -7.88 11.65 -10.65
CA THR A 174 -7.77 10.31 -10.06
C THR A 174 -8.47 10.19 -8.72
N VAL A 175 -9.00 8.99 -8.45
CA VAL A 175 -9.44 8.53 -7.13
C VAL A 175 -8.64 7.27 -6.80
N ILE A 176 -7.85 7.30 -5.72
CA ILE A 176 -7.11 6.12 -5.27
C ILE A 176 -7.96 5.37 -4.25
N VAL A 177 -8.07 4.06 -4.39
CA VAL A 177 -8.91 3.20 -3.55
C VAL A 177 -8.04 2.04 -3.02
N PRO A 178 -7.33 2.23 -1.89
CA PRO A 178 -6.67 1.15 -1.19
C PRO A 178 -7.71 0.20 -0.57
N HIS A 179 -7.29 -0.94 -0.03
CA HIS A 179 -8.19 -1.96 0.51
C HIS A 179 -9.33 -2.32 -0.47
N PHE A 180 -9.00 -2.39 -1.78
CA PHE A 180 -10.01 -2.50 -2.82
C PHE A 180 -10.82 -3.80 -2.72
N ASN A 181 -10.17 -4.90 -2.33
CA ASN A 181 -10.75 -6.23 -2.13
C ASN A 181 -11.09 -6.55 -0.66
N ASN A 182 -11.19 -5.55 0.24
CA ASN A 182 -11.47 -5.81 1.65
C ASN A 182 -12.77 -6.59 1.85
N GLN A 183 -12.75 -7.57 2.76
CA GLN A 183 -13.86 -8.46 3.09
C GLN A 183 -14.08 -8.65 4.60
N GLU A 184 -13.63 -7.70 5.42
CA GLU A 184 -13.74 -7.80 6.88
C GLU A 184 -15.18 -7.63 7.41
N GLY A 185 -16.09 -7.19 6.56
CA GLY A 185 -17.47 -6.84 6.95
C GLY A 185 -18.42 -8.02 7.20
N GLY A 186 -18.01 -9.28 6.97
CA GLY A 186 -18.93 -10.41 7.02
C GLY A 186 -20.03 -10.29 5.99
N ASP A 187 -21.26 -10.08 6.44
CA ASP A 187 -22.45 -9.89 5.54
C ASP A 187 -22.53 -8.48 4.94
N HIS A 188 -21.66 -7.56 5.35
CA HIS A 188 -21.60 -6.20 4.86
C HIS A 188 -20.46 -6.05 3.85
N ASP A 189 -20.76 -5.47 2.67
CA ASP A 189 -19.74 -5.18 1.66
C ASP A 189 -18.78 -4.08 2.15
N THR A 190 -17.56 -4.46 2.47
CA THR A 190 -16.45 -3.58 2.88
C THR A 190 -15.39 -3.41 1.80
N SER A 191 -15.63 -3.90 0.58
CA SER A 191 -14.78 -3.60 -0.57
C SER A 191 -14.68 -2.10 -0.84
N HIS A 192 -13.77 -1.68 -1.70
CA HIS A 192 -13.59 -0.27 -2.06
C HIS A 192 -13.32 0.60 -0.82
N CYS A 193 -12.30 0.23 -0.06
CA CYS A 193 -11.88 0.97 1.13
C CYS A 193 -12.97 1.09 2.21
N PHE A 194 -13.58 -0.05 2.58
CA PHE A 194 -14.61 -0.22 3.61
C PHE A 194 -15.98 0.37 3.29
N ILE A 195 -16.15 1.15 2.22
CA ILE A 195 -17.43 1.81 1.91
C ILE A 195 -18.39 0.96 1.10
N GLY A 196 -17.93 -0.11 0.47
CA GLY A 196 -18.68 -1.00 -0.41
C GLY A 196 -18.85 -0.47 -1.82
N LYS A 197 -18.90 -1.39 -2.79
CA LYS A 197 -18.96 -1.09 -4.23
C LYS A 197 -20.12 -0.16 -4.61
N LYS A 198 -21.29 -0.38 -4.03
CA LYS A 198 -22.48 0.43 -4.37
C LYS A 198 -22.30 1.90 -3.98
N ARG A 199 -21.82 2.17 -2.75
CA ARG A 199 -21.59 3.54 -2.30
C ARG A 199 -20.47 4.19 -3.09
N PHE A 200 -19.39 3.45 -3.36
CA PHE A 200 -18.28 3.94 -4.17
C PHE A 200 -18.76 4.36 -5.56
N ASN A 201 -19.52 3.52 -6.27
CA ASN A 201 -20.05 3.86 -7.59
C ASN A 201 -20.91 5.12 -7.57
N ASN A 202 -21.74 5.30 -6.54
CA ASN A 202 -22.55 6.50 -6.39
C ASN A 202 -21.69 7.77 -6.17
N LEU A 203 -20.54 7.65 -5.49
CA LEU A 203 -19.64 8.79 -5.24
C LEU A 203 -18.94 9.26 -6.51
N ILE A 204 -18.60 8.35 -7.42
CA ILE A 204 -17.88 8.68 -8.67
C ILE A 204 -18.83 8.86 -9.85
N ASP A 205 -20.12 8.65 -9.66
CA ASP A 205 -21.10 8.80 -10.74
C ASP A 205 -21.07 10.20 -11.37
N GLY A 206 -21.05 10.23 -12.69
CA GLY A 206 -20.93 11.48 -13.45
C GLY A 206 -19.51 12.06 -13.53
N LEU A 207 -18.52 11.61 -12.75
CA LEU A 207 -17.14 12.10 -12.80
C LEU A 207 -16.35 11.45 -13.94
N ASP A 208 -15.49 12.24 -14.61
CA ASP A 208 -14.50 11.70 -15.56
C ASP A 208 -13.15 11.53 -14.84
N VAL A 209 -13.01 10.40 -14.15
CA VAL A 209 -11.85 10.08 -13.32
C VAL A 209 -11.30 8.72 -13.65
N ILE A 210 -10.02 8.52 -13.34
CA ILE A 210 -9.41 7.19 -13.24
C ILE A 210 -9.48 6.73 -11.77
N THR A 211 -10.18 5.65 -11.52
CA THR A 211 -10.12 4.94 -10.24
C THR A 211 -8.91 4.02 -10.24
N ILE A 212 -8.02 4.16 -9.26
CA ILE A 212 -6.88 3.28 -9.03
C ILE A 212 -7.19 2.41 -7.81
N GLY A 213 -7.77 1.23 -8.06
CA GLY A 213 -8.04 0.23 -7.02
C GLY A 213 -6.77 -0.57 -6.71
N ILE A 214 -6.40 -0.68 -5.44
CA ILE A 214 -5.24 -1.46 -5.01
C ILE A 214 -5.69 -2.43 -3.92
N ASP A 215 -5.56 -3.72 -4.21
CA ASP A 215 -5.90 -4.78 -3.27
C ASP A 215 -5.03 -4.72 -2.00
N GLU A 216 -5.52 -5.32 -0.93
CA GLU A 216 -4.75 -5.49 0.31
C GLU A 216 -3.46 -6.27 0.05
N HIS A 217 -2.40 -5.98 0.82
CA HIS A 217 -1.08 -6.58 0.68
C HIS A 217 -0.50 -6.46 -0.75
N THR A 218 -0.81 -5.36 -1.43
CA THR A 218 -0.38 -5.09 -2.81
C THR A 218 0.14 -3.68 -2.93
N SER A 219 1.16 -3.49 -3.77
CA SER A 219 1.74 -2.20 -4.09
C SER A 219 1.76 -1.94 -5.59
N LEU A 220 1.53 -0.68 -5.95
CA LEU A 220 1.72 -0.13 -7.29
C LEU A 220 2.88 0.87 -7.24
N THR A 221 3.93 0.61 -7.99
CA THR A 221 5.10 1.49 -8.08
C THR A 221 5.17 2.14 -9.43
N PHE A 222 5.18 3.47 -9.47
CA PHE A 222 5.48 4.29 -10.65
C PHE A 222 6.97 4.65 -10.65
N ASP A 223 7.70 4.21 -11.66
CA ASP A 223 9.05 4.66 -11.99
C ASP A 223 8.94 5.69 -13.14
N LEU A 224 8.94 6.98 -12.78
CA LEU A 224 8.74 8.06 -13.74
C LEU A 224 9.98 8.30 -14.61
N ASP A 225 11.15 7.82 -14.22
CA ASP A 225 12.36 7.91 -15.04
C ASP A 225 12.32 6.92 -16.18
N LYS A 226 11.75 5.73 -15.94
CA LYS A 226 11.56 4.68 -16.96
C LYS A 226 10.20 4.76 -17.65
N SER A 227 9.28 5.61 -17.16
CA SER A 227 7.89 5.68 -17.63
C SER A 227 7.13 4.35 -17.51
N ILE A 228 7.43 3.56 -16.47
CA ILE A 228 6.79 2.27 -16.21
C ILE A 228 6.14 2.24 -14.84
N MET A 229 5.13 1.40 -14.70
CA MET A 229 4.58 1.02 -13.42
C MET A 229 4.63 -0.49 -13.23
N ASN A 230 4.77 -0.92 -11.97
CA ASN A 230 4.92 -2.32 -11.60
C ASN A 230 4.00 -2.65 -10.42
N VAL A 231 3.44 -3.86 -10.43
CA VAL A 231 2.63 -4.39 -9.34
C VAL A 231 3.40 -5.47 -8.59
N LYS A 232 3.42 -5.37 -7.25
CA LYS A 232 4.02 -6.37 -6.35
C LYS A 232 3.09 -6.60 -5.16
N GLY A 233 2.85 -7.87 -4.82
CA GLY A 233 2.04 -8.21 -3.65
C GLY A 233 1.23 -9.48 -3.84
N LEU A 234 0.16 -9.63 -3.07
CA LEU A 234 -0.69 -10.82 -3.06
C LEU A 234 -1.96 -10.67 -3.92
N GLY A 235 -2.36 -9.44 -4.22
CA GLY A 235 -3.55 -9.10 -5.00
C GLY A 235 -3.22 -8.38 -6.30
N ASN A 236 -4.16 -7.59 -6.75
CA ASN A 236 -4.16 -6.94 -8.06
C ASN A 236 -4.23 -5.41 -7.91
N VAL A 237 -4.00 -4.73 -9.04
CA VAL A 237 -4.26 -3.30 -9.20
C VAL A 237 -5.22 -3.11 -10.38
N TYR A 238 -6.18 -2.24 -10.20
CA TYR A 238 -7.24 -1.94 -11.16
C TYR A 238 -7.14 -0.47 -11.57
N PHE A 239 -7.18 -0.20 -12.86
CA PHE A 239 -7.40 1.14 -13.40
C PHE A 239 -8.75 1.13 -14.09
N ILE A 240 -9.73 1.81 -13.51
CA ILE A 240 -11.12 1.83 -13.98
C ILE A 240 -11.45 3.25 -14.42
N SER A 241 -11.92 3.40 -15.65
CA SER A 241 -12.36 4.66 -16.23
C SER A 241 -13.61 4.44 -17.09
N ARG A 242 -14.14 5.51 -17.69
CA ARG A 242 -15.26 5.40 -18.64
C ARG A 242 -14.89 4.63 -19.90
N GLU A 243 -13.60 4.63 -20.25
CA GLU A 243 -13.10 3.94 -21.45
C GLU A 243 -12.89 2.44 -21.24
N GLY A 244 -12.88 1.98 -19.99
CA GLY A 244 -12.72 0.56 -19.67
C GLY A 244 -11.93 0.31 -18.38
N GLU A 245 -11.52 -0.94 -18.21
CA GLU A 245 -10.80 -1.44 -17.06
C GLU A 245 -9.48 -2.10 -17.49
N ILE A 246 -8.39 -1.78 -16.80
CA ILE A 246 -7.11 -2.45 -16.91
C ILE A 246 -6.83 -3.14 -15.59
N LEU A 247 -6.58 -4.46 -15.63
CA LEU A 247 -6.19 -5.27 -14.48
C LEU A 247 -4.71 -5.60 -14.60
N LEU A 248 -3.93 -5.25 -13.58
CA LEU A 248 -2.54 -5.68 -13.42
C LEU A 248 -2.42 -6.60 -12.21
N LYS A 249 -1.75 -7.73 -12.41
CA LYS A 249 -1.48 -8.76 -11.40
C LYS A 249 -0.09 -8.61 -10.80
N ASN A 250 0.17 -9.35 -9.74
CA ASN A 250 1.51 -9.44 -9.16
C ASN A 250 2.56 -9.81 -10.22
N GLY A 251 3.60 -9.02 -10.33
CA GLY A 251 4.68 -9.18 -11.30
C GLY A 251 4.47 -8.45 -12.62
N ASP A 252 3.26 -7.97 -12.90
CA ASP A 252 2.99 -7.22 -14.12
C ASP A 252 3.68 -5.85 -14.12
N SER A 253 4.04 -5.43 -15.34
CA SER A 253 4.64 -4.14 -15.61
C SER A 253 3.98 -3.53 -16.84
N MET A 254 3.70 -2.22 -16.82
CA MET A 254 3.06 -1.51 -17.92
C MET A 254 3.67 -0.12 -18.10
N ASP A 255 3.73 0.40 -19.34
CA ASP A 255 4.06 1.81 -19.59
C ASP A 255 2.94 2.71 -19.02
N ILE A 256 3.32 3.76 -18.29
CA ILE A 256 2.38 4.72 -17.67
C ILE A 256 1.45 5.36 -18.70
N LYS A 257 1.92 5.58 -19.93
CA LYS A 257 1.12 6.18 -21.03
C LYS A 257 -0.07 5.32 -21.43
N ASN A 258 0.01 4.02 -21.19
CA ASN A 258 -1.04 3.08 -21.58
C ASN A 258 -2.30 3.18 -20.70
N ILE A 259 -2.25 3.89 -19.57
CA ILE A 259 -3.45 4.15 -18.73
C ILE A 259 -4.51 4.93 -19.51
N ASN A 260 -4.09 5.86 -20.36
CA ASN A 260 -4.99 6.76 -21.11
C ASN A 260 -5.28 6.28 -22.55
N SER A 261 -4.70 5.16 -22.97
CA SER A 261 -4.99 4.58 -24.27
C SER A 261 -6.09 3.53 -24.12
N ASN A 262 -6.89 3.30 -25.17
CA ASN A 262 -7.81 2.14 -25.28
C ASN A 262 -6.97 0.83 -25.36
N TYR A 263 -6.02 0.69 -24.47
CA TYR A 263 -5.05 -0.39 -24.43
C TYR A 263 -5.72 -1.65 -23.88
N ILE A 264 -6.02 -2.57 -24.79
CA ILE A 264 -6.23 -3.96 -24.39
C ILE A 264 -4.84 -4.52 -24.08
N PRO A 265 -4.51 -4.90 -22.86
CA PRO A 265 -3.22 -5.48 -22.55
C PRO A 265 -3.04 -6.71 -23.44
N LYS A 266 -2.15 -6.65 -24.40
CA LYS A 266 -1.56 -7.88 -24.91
C LYS A 266 -0.81 -8.46 -23.73
N LEU A 267 -1.31 -9.54 -23.16
CA LEU A 267 -0.56 -10.40 -22.29
C LEU A 267 0.76 -10.68 -23.00
N VAL A 268 1.81 -10.00 -22.57
CA VAL A 268 3.17 -10.41 -22.94
C VAL A 268 3.34 -11.73 -22.20
N GLU A 269 3.13 -12.83 -22.91
CA GLU A 269 3.62 -14.13 -22.44
C GLU A 269 5.13 -13.94 -22.22
N LYS A 270 5.52 -13.72 -20.97
CA LYS A 270 6.89 -13.95 -20.57
C LYS A 270 7.15 -15.40 -20.89
N LYS A 271 7.90 -15.67 -21.94
CA LYS A 271 8.67 -16.89 -21.99
C LYS A 271 9.64 -16.83 -20.82
N GLU A 272 9.21 -17.37 -19.71
CA GLU A 272 10.11 -17.73 -18.64
C GLU A 272 10.98 -18.86 -19.20
N ASP A 273 12.22 -18.51 -19.55
CA ASP A 273 13.29 -19.48 -19.48
C ASP A 273 13.38 -19.85 -17.99
N LEU A 274 12.72 -20.95 -17.63
CA LEU A 274 12.79 -21.58 -16.33
C LEU A 274 14.25 -22.05 -16.09
N VAL A 275 15.08 -21.12 -15.62
CA VAL A 275 16.23 -21.48 -14.81
C VAL A 275 15.67 -21.72 -13.41
N ILE A 276 15.41 -22.98 -13.10
CA ILE A 276 15.11 -23.44 -11.74
C ILE A 276 16.44 -23.34 -10.97
N GLU A 277 16.79 -22.13 -10.54
CA GLU A 277 17.65 -22.00 -9.37
C GLU A 277 16.77 -22.23 -8.15
N ASN A 278 17.20 -23.13 -7.29
CA ASN A 278 16.55 -23.49 -6.03
C ASN A 278 16.25 -22.22 -5.22
N ASP A 279 15.04 -21.70 -5.38
CA ASP A 279 14.56 -20.51 -4.70
C ASP A 279 14.13 -20.93 -3.28
N PRO A 280 14.51 -20.20 -2.22
CA PRO A 280 14.13 -20.49 -0.83
C PRO A 280 12.64 -20.28 -0.52
N VAL A 281 11.77 -20.35 -1.52
CA VAL A 281 10.29 -20.33 -1.36
C VAL A 281 9.82 -21.45 -0.43
N ILE A 282 10.55 -22.56 -0.34
CA ILE A 282 10.22 -23.71 0.52
C ILE A 282 10.31 -23.35 2.01
N ASP A 283 11.27 -22.53 2.41
CA ASP A 283 11.43 -22.13 3.81
C ASP A 283 10.34 -21.17 4.31
N TYR A 284 9.79 -20.35 3.42
CA TYR A 284 8.71 -19.42 3.79
C TYR A 284 7.37 -20.13 3.99
N VAL A 285 7.09 -21.17 3.22
CA VAL A 285 5.89 -22.00 3.40
C VAL A 285 5.97 -22.74 4.74
N ASN A 286 7.15 -23.22 5.12
CA ASN A 286 7.35 -23.90 6.40
C ASN A 286 7.22 -22.96 7.61
N ILE A 287 7.71 -21.74 7.51
CA ILE A 287 7.57 -20.73 8.60
C ILE A 287 6.10 -20.35 8.80
N ASP A 288 5.33 -20.17 7.73
CA ASP A 288 3.91 -19.86 7.83
C ASP A 288 3.10 -21.03 8.40
N ILE A 289 3.41 -22.24 8.01
CA ILE A 289 2.76 -23.45 8.53
C ILE A 289 3.04 -23.63 10.03
N GLU A 290 4.28 -23.53 10.44
CA GLU A 290 4.66 -23.65 11.85
C GLU A 290 3.98 -22.59 12.71
N SER A 291 3.95 -21.34 12.24
CA SER A 291 3.25 -20.24 12.92
C SER A 291 1.74 -20.51 13.04
N LEU A 292 1.11 -21.04 11.99
CA LEU A 292 -0.31 -21.39 12.01
C LEU A 292 -0.58 -22.57 12.95
N LEU A 293 0.31 -23.55 13.04
CA LEU A 293 0.20 -24.67 13.99
C LEU A 293 0.36 -24.19 15.44
N GLU A 294 1.25 -23.23 15.69
CA GLU A 294 1.42 -22.62 17.02
C GLU A 294 0.15 -21.87 17.43
N ILE A 295 -0.40 -21.01 16.55
CA ILE A 295 -1.66 -20.29 16.80
C ILE A 295 -2.80 -21.27 17.04
N ARG A 296 -2.89 -22.36 16.25
CA ARG A 296 -3.88 -23.41 16.41
C ARG A 296 -3.74 -24.09 17.78
N SER A 297 -2.53 -24.39 18.22
CA SER A 297 -2.26 -24.99 19.52
C SER A 297 -2.70 -24.07 20.65
N VAL A 298 -2.39 -22.78 20.59
CA VAL A 298 -2.84 -21.77 21.56
C VAL A 298 -4.36 -21.68 21.59
N ALA A 299 -5.02 -21.66 20.43
CA ALA A 299 -6.47 -21.63 20.33
C ALA A 299 -7.12 -22.88 20.98
N ARG A 300 -6.57 -24.09 20.77
CA ARG A 300 -7.05 -25.33 21.42
C ARG A 300 -6.89 -25.28 22.94
N ASN A 301 -5.74 -24.86 23.42
CA ASN A 301 -5.45 -24.73 24.85
C ASN A 301 -6.37 -23.71 25.53
N SER A 302 -6.78 -22.69 24.79
CA SER A 302 -7.73 -21.66 25.24
C SER A 302 -9.20 -22.06 25.01
N LYS A 303 -9.48 -23.29 24.57
CA LYS A 303 -10.82 -23.83 24.23
C LYS A 303 -11.55 -23.06 23.12
N MET A 304 -10.81 -22.35 22.26
CA MET A 304 -11.32 -21.62 21.10
C MET A 304 -11.35 -22.57 19.87
N TYR A 305 -12.16 -23.61 19.95
CA TYR A 305 -12.17 -24.71 18.97
C TYR A 305 -12.52 -24.25 17.57
N GLU A 306 -13.44 -23.30 17.43
CA GLU A 306 -13.83 -22.75 16.13
C GLU A 306 -12.64 -22.14 15.34
N ILE A 307 -11.74 -21.45 16.03
CA ILE A 307 -10.54 -20.87 15.42
C ILE A 307 -9.57 -21.99 15.03
N SER A 308 -9.39 -22.98 15.92
CA SER A 308 -8.55 -24.14 15.66
C SER A 308 -9.00 -24.93 14.43
N ASP A 309 -10.31 -25.10 14.28
CA ASP A 309 -10.88 -25.82 13.14
C ASP A 309 -10.75 -25.02 11.84
N LYS A 310 -10.98 -23.71 11.86
CA LYS A 310 -10.75 -22.85 10.70
C LYS A 310 -9.29 -22.88 10.21
N ILE A 311 -8.32 -22.90 11.13
CA ILE A 311 -6.89 -23.04 10.76
C ILE A 311 -6.64 -24.42 10.12
N ARG A 312 -7.23 -25.48 10.64
CA ARG A 312 -7.12 -26.82 10.07
C ARG A 312 -7.69 -26.86 8.66
N ASP A 313 -8.91 -26.35 8.46
CA ASP A 313 -9.57 -26.32 7.15
C ASP A 313 -8.77 -25.51 6.13
N LEU A 314 -8.17 -24.40 6.57
CA LEU A 314 -7.29 -23.61 5.73
C LEU A 314 -6.07 -24.41 5.28
N LEU A 315 -5.39 -25.10 6.17
CA LEU A 315 -4.23 -25.91 5.85
C LEU A 315 -4.57 -27.07 4.90
N ILE A 316 -5.71 -27.73 5.11
CA ILE A 316 -6.22 -28.79 4.21
C ILE A 316 -6.46 -28.21 2.80
N LYS A 317 -7.04 -27.01 2.69
CA LYS A 317 -7.26 -26.33 1.41
C LYS A 317 -5.96 -26.08 0.63
N TYR A 318 -4.85 -25.92 1.33
CA TYR A 318 -3.52 -25.76 0.74
C TYR A 318 -2.74 -27.08 0.59
N GLY A 319 -3.43 -28.24 0.70
CA GLY A 319 -2.82 -29.53 0.53
C GLY A 319 -1.93 -29.96 1.70
N ILE A 320 -2.19 -29.46 2.89
CA ILE A 320 -1.43 -29.78 4.11
C ILE A 320 -2.32 -30.58 5.05
N GLU A 321 -1.93 -31.80 5.35
CA GLU A 321 -2.59 -32.67 6.31
C GLU A 321 -1.92 -32.55 7.67
N ILE A 322 -2.73 -32.44 8.73
CA ILE A 322 -2.27 -32.30 10.13
C ILE A 322 -2.61 -33.59 10.89
N GLU A 323 -1.65 -34.11 11.61
CA GLU A 323 -1.85 -35.18 12.57
C GLU A 323 -1.56 -34.71 14.00
N ASP A 324 -2.56 -34.82 14.88
CA ASP A 324 -2.41 -34.51 16.32
C ASP A 324 -2.13 -35.86 17.05
N LYS A 325 -0.96 -35.98 17.70
CA LYS A 325 -0.60 -37.12 18.56
C LYS A 325 -0.29 -36.63 19.96
N GLU A 326 -1.16 -36.97 20.91
CA GLU A 326 -1.07 -36.63 22.33
C GLU A 326 -0.74 -35.16 22.66
N SER A 327 0.51 -34.71 22.49
CA SER A 327 0.92 -33.29 22.74
C SER A 327 1.69 -32.67 21.58
N ILE A 328 1.82 -33.38 20.46
CA ILE A 328 2.60 -32.93 19.29
C ILE A 328 1.70 -32.91 18.07
N THR A 329 1.65 -31.77 17.39
CA THR A 329 1.04 -31.64 16.05
C THR A 329 2.13 -31.78 15.00
N SER A 330 2.00 -32.75 14.11
CA SER A 330 2.85 -32.91 12.92
C SER A 330 2.05 -32.63 11.65
N TRP A 331 2.74 -32.29 10.59
CA TRP A 331 2.09 -32.03 9.31
C TRP A 331 2.86 -32.65 8.15
N LYS A 332 2.17 -32.94 7.06
CA LYS A 332 2.75 -33.33 5.78
C LYS A 332 2.02 -32.66 4.63
N LYS A 333 2.74 -32.44 3.53
CA LYS A 333 2.15 -31.94 2.29
C LYS A 333 1.55 -33.15 1.54
N LEU A 334 0.31 -32.96 1.06
CA LEU A 334 -0.32 -33.92 0.14
C LEU A 334 0.19 -33.62 -1.27
N ASP A 335 0.63 -34.64 -1.98
CA ASP A 335 1.11 -34.56 -3.39
C ASP A 335 -0.03 -34.23 -4.36
#